data_158d4dada07aebdceed005ed6eeb33d9
#
_entry.id   158d4dada07aebdceed005ed6eeb33d9
#
_cell.length_a   1.000
_cell.length_b   1.000
_cell.length_c   1.000
_cell.angle_alpha   90.00
_cell.angle_beta   90.00
_cell.angle_gamma   90.00
#
_symmetry.space_group_name_H-M   'P 1'
#
loop_
_entity.id
_entity.type
_entity.pdbx_description
1 polymer ?
#
loop_
_entity_poly.entity_id
_entity_poly.type
_entity_poly.pdbx_seq_one_letter_code
_entity_poly.pdbx_strand_id
1 'polypeptide(L)'
;MGVIELHGLRKEYRRIRGGRTVAVDGLDLEVPDGGVFGFLGPNGAGKTTTIRCVLGLVRPNEGSLRLLGADVSSGLAGVIGKVGSIVEQPALFPRFTGRRNLQILGRIHRVGRSTIDGVLERVQLSERADDAVRTYSLGMKQRLGIAAALLKDPSVLILDEPANGLDPAGIVEVRELIRSLGAEGRTVFVSSHILSEVQQTADQVAIIARGRLVKAGPVHDVLSAGRARGLIVKVADVPAAVRLLADAQIPTVVSGDALSVDLPPDQAERVTRVLAAGDVYLSELRPDEVDLETVFLELTKDEGLGP
;
A
#
# COMPACT_ATOMS: atom_id res chain seq x y z
N MET A 1 -18.27 -8.66 -7.41
CA MET A 1 -17.49 -9.91 -7.50
C MET A 1 -16.05 -9.50 -7.61
N GLY A 2 -15.27 -9.82 -6.60
CA GLY A 2 -13.87 -9.40 -6.52
C GLY A 2 -12.97 -10.18 -7.46
N VAL A 3 -11.83 -9.60 -7.84
CA VAL A 3 -10.78 -10.32 -8.58
C VAL A 3 -9.95 -11.22 -7.68
N ILE A 4 -9.87 -10.90 -6.36
CA ILE A 4 -9.30 -11.74 -5.31
C ILE A 4 -10.33 -11.82 -4.20
N GLU A 5 -10.72 -13.03 -3.82
CA GLU A 5 -11.69 -13.27 -2.75
C GLU A 5 -11.11 -14.27 -1.76
N LEU A 6 -11.06 -13.89 -0.49
CA LEU A 6 -10.57 -14.71 0.62
C LEU A 6 -11.71 -14.89 1.62
N HIS A 7 -11.97 -16.11 2.02
CA HIS A 7 -12.98 -16.44 3.04
C HIS A 7 -12.40 -17.33 4.10
N GLY A 8 -12.30 -16.83 5.34
CA GLY A 8 -11.79 -17.55 6.50
C GLY A 8 -10.37 -18.08 6.32
N LEU A 9 -9.53 -17.37 5.54
CA LEU A 9 -8.18 -17.85 5.21
C LEU A 9 -7.35 -18.02 6.47
N ARG A 10 -6.84 -19.23 6.69
CA ARG A 10 -5.95 -19.56 7.80
C ARG A 10 -4.69 -20.24 7.32
N LYS A 11 -3.52 -19.77 7.80
CA LYS A 11 -2.23 -20.37 7.53
C LYS A 11 -1.36 -20.45 8.77
N GLU A 12 -0.89 -21.68 9.05
CA GLU A 12 0.04 -22.00 10.13
C GLU A 12 1.34 -22.59 9.57
N TYR A 13 2.44 -22.27 10.22
CA TYR A 13 3.75 -22.89 9.96
C TYR A 13 4.23 -23.64 11.19
N ARG A 14 4.79 -24.83 10.99
CA ARG A 14 5.47 -25.59 12.04
C ARG A 14 6.88 -25.02 12.25
N ARG A 15 7.25 -24.77 13.49
CA ARG A 15 8.62 -24.38 13.84
C ARG A 15 9.52 -25.60 13.95
N ILE A 16 10.78 -25.47 13.52
CA ILE A 16 11.80 -26.55 13.59
C ILE A 16 12.02 -27.04 15.04
N ARG A 17 11.92 -26.15 16.03
CA ARG A 17 12.10 -26.45 17.47
C ARG A 17 10.79 -26.73 18.21
N GLY A 18 9.74 -27.14 17.51
CA GLY A 18 8.41 -27.40 18.06
C GLY A 18 7.54 -26.14 18.14
N GLY A 19 6.21 -26.36 18.22
CA GLY A 19 5.19 -25.32 18.18
C GLY A 19 4.75 -24.95 16.78
N ARG A 20 3.74 -24.07 16.72
CA ARG A 20 3.16 -23.52 15.46
C ARG A 20 3.17 -21.99 15.54
N THR A 21 3.32 -21.36 14.39
CA THR A 21 3.12 -19.91 14.23
C THR A 21 1.96 -19.71 13.29
N VAL A 22 0.92 -19.04 13.73
CA VAL A 22 -0.21 -18.63 12.90
C VAL A 22 0.23 -17.37 12.16
N ALA A 23 0.31 -17.46 10.84
CA ALA A 23 0.70 -16.34 9.99
C ALA A 23 -0.50 -15.59 9.42
N VAL A 24 -1.62 -16.29 9.19
CA VAL A 24 -2.91 -15.73 8.79
C VAL A 24 -3.98 -16.45 9.60
N ASP A 25 -4.93 -15.71 10.16
CA ASP A 25 -5.90 -16.21 11.13
C ASP A 25 -7.32 -15.75 10.82
N GLY A 26 -8.02 -16.49 9.96
CA GLY A 26 -9.41 -16.23 9.61
C GLY A 26 -9.60 -14.96 8.78
N LEU A 27 -8.71 -14.72 7.80
CA LEU A 27 -8.75 -13.50 6.97
C LEU A 27 -9.85 -13.60 5.92
N ASP A 28 -10.81 -12.67 5.99
CA ASP A 28 -11.80 -12.39 4.96
C ASP A 28 -11.42 -11.12 4.20
N LEU A 29 -11.36 -11.17 2.87
CA LEU A 29 -11.00 -10.03 2.03
C LEU A 29 -11.58 -10.16 0.64
N GLU A 30 -12.14 -9.07 0.11
CA GLU A 30 -12.53 -8.94 -1.28
C GLU A 30 -11.79 -7.77 -1.93
N VAL A 31 -11.07 -8.02 -3.03
CA VAL A 31 -10.37 -7.02 -3.82
C VAL A 31 -11.19 -6.75 -5.07
N PRO A 32 -11.66 -5.52 -5.29
CA PRO A 32 -12.45 -5.17 -6.47
C PRO A 32 -11.63 -5.21 -7.76
N ASP A 33 -12.33 -5.20 -8.89
CA ASP A 33 -11.71 -5.11 -10.21
C ASP A 33 -11.29 -3.66 -10.52
N GLY A 34 -10.09 -3.51 -11.08
CA GLY A 34 -9.51 -2.23 -11.47
C GLY A 34 -8.94 -1.40 -10.31
N GLY A 35 -8.02 -0.47 -10.68
CA GLY A 35 -7.39 0.44 -9.74
C GLY A 35 -6.28 -0.17 -8.89
N VAL A 36 -5.83 0.56 -7.88
CA VAL A 36 -4.75 0.15 -6.98
C VAL A 36 -5.33 -0.21 -5.62
N PHE A 37 -5.06 -1.44 -5.17
CA PHE A 37 -5.46 -1.96 -3.87
C PHE A 37 -4.24 -2.11 -2.96
N GLY A 38 -4.20 -1.38 -1.86
CA GLY A 38 -3.16 -1.44 -0.84
C GLY A 38 -3.44 -2.50 0.22
N PHE A 39 -2.48 -3.39 0.47
CA PHE A 39 -2.54 -4.41 1.52
C PHE A 39 -1.50 -4.11 2.59
N LEU A 40 -1.94 -3.50 3.67
CA LEU A 40 -1.11 -2.82 4.66
C LEU A 40 -0.96 -3.61 5.95
N GLY A 41 0.20 -3.48 6.58
CA GLY A 41 0.43 -4.03 7.90
C GLY A 41 1.91 -4.07 8.26
N PRO A 42 2.25 -4.20 9.54
CA PRO A 42 3.64 -4.28 9.98
C PRO A 42 4.33 -5.54 9.47
N ASN A 43 5.64 -5.59 9.65
CA ASN A 43 6.41 -6.80 9.37
C ASN A 43 5.90 -7.96 10.23
N GLY A 44 5.68 -9.12 9.59
CA GLY A 44 5.10 -10.29 10.26
C GLY A 44 3.57 -10.30 10.37
N ALA A 45 2.86 -9.29 9.86
CA ALA A 45 1.38 -9.24 9.86
C ALA A 45 0.70 -10.32 9.00
N GLY A 46 1.45 -11.03 8.13
CA GLY A 46 0.90 -12.07 7.27
C GLY A 46 0.81 -11.71 5.78
N LYS A 47 1.23 -10.50 5.36
CA LYS A 47 1.12 -9.99 3.98
C LYS A 47 1.67 -10.97 2.92
N THR A 48 2.96 -11.24 2.97
CA THR A 48 3.63 -12.16 2.02
C THR A 48 3.03 -13.57 2.07
N THR A 49 2.63 -14.05 3.26
CA THR A 49 1.96 -15.35 3.39
C THR A 49 0.62 -15.37 2.65
N THR A 50 -0.19 -14.32 2.81
CA THR A 50 -1.46 -14.17 2.09
C THR A 50 -1.23 -14.14 0.58
N ILE A 51 -0.29 -13.33 0.10
CA ILE A 51 0.09 -13.26 -1.32
C ILE A 51 0.51 -14.64 -1.85
N ARG A 52 1.36 -15.36 -1.12
CA ARG A 52 1.77 -16.71 -1.51
C ARG A 52 0.59 -17.70 -1.57
N CYS A 53 -0.40 -17.56 -0.70
CA CYS A 53 -1.63 -18.36 -0.77
C CYS A 53 -2.45 -18.00 -2.01
N VAL A 54 -2.65 -16.70 -2.30
CA VAL A 54 -3.38 -16.22 -3.50
C VAL A 54 -2.74 -16.71 -4.80
N LEU A 55 -1.41 -16.76 -4.84
CA LEU A 55 -0.67 -17.25 -6.01
C LEU A 55 -0.52 -18.78 -6.04
N GLY A 56 -1.12 -19.51 -5.09
CA GLY A 56 -1.02 -20.96 -5.01
C GLY A 56 0.37 -21.50 -4.67
N LEU A 57 1.31 -20.63 -4.27
CA LEU A 57 2.67 -21.02 -3.87
C LEU A 57 2.70 -21.74 -2.51
N VAL A 58 1.71 -21.44 -1.66
CA VAL A 58 1.53 -22.05 -0.35
C VAL A 58 0.07 -22.44 -0.17
N ARG A 59 -0.19 -23.67 0.24
CA ARG A 59 -1.55 -24.12 0.57
C ARG A 59 -2.00 -23.56 1.92
N PRO A 60 -3.21 -22.96 2.01
CA PRO A 60 -3.81 -22.62 3.30
C PRO A 60 -4.11 -23.88 4.13
N ASN A 61 -4.27 -23.71 5.43
CA ASN A 61 -4.73 -24.76 6.31
C ASN A 61 -6.26 -24.85 6.34
N GLU A 62 -6.92 -23.67 6.27
CA GLU A 62 -8.37 -23.54 6.28
C GLU A 62 -8.80 -22.36 5.39
N GLY A 63 -10.08 -22.30 5.07
CA GLY A 63 -10.67 -21.26 4.24
C GLY A 63 -10.62 -21.55 2.75
N SER A 64 -11.15 -20.62 1.97
CA SER A 64 -11.19 -20.69 0.51
C SER A 64 -10.62 -19.42 -0.13
N LEU A 65 -10.08 -19.60 -1.34
CA LEU A 65 -9.48 -18.54 -2.12
C LEU A 65 -9.97 -18.59 -3.56
N ARG A 66 -10.38 -17.43 -4.09
CA ARG A 66 -10.65 -17.27 -5.53
C ARG A 66 -9.77 -16.17 -6.12
N LEU A 67 -9.32 -16.41 -7.32
CA LEU A 67 -8.55 -15.47 -8.13
C LEU A 67 -9.17 -15.41 -9.52
N LEU A 68 -9.61 -14.22 -9.94
CA LEU A 68 -10.37 -14.05 -11.19
C LEU A 68 -11.56 -15.02 -11.32
N GLY A 69 -12.28 -15.24 -10.23
CA GLY A 69 -13.43 -16.16 -10.14
C GLY A 69 -13.08 -17.64 -10.06
N ALA A 70 -11.83 -18.06 -10.31
CA ALA A 70 -11.39 -19.43 -10.23
C ALA A 70 -10.92 -19.79 -8.80
N ASP A 71 -11.28 -20.96 -8.31
CA ASP A 71 -10.76 -21.50 -7.06
C ASP A 71 -9.25 -21.78 -7.18
N VAL A 72 -8.46 -21.23 -6.27
CA VAL A 72 -6.98 -21.33 -6.32
C VAL A 72 -6.50 -22.76 -6.15
N SER A 73 -7.24 -23.59 -5.42
CA SER A 73 -6.84 -24.99 -5.16
C SER A 73 -6.99 -25.91 -6.37
N SER A 74 -7.90 -25.59 -7.29
CA SER A 74 -8.28 -26.47 -8.42
C SER A 74 -8.25 -25.79 -9.78
N GLY A 75 -8.50 -24.46 -9.85
CA GLY A 75 -8.69 -23.72 -11.11
C GLY A 75 -7.57 -22.73 -11.45
N LEU A 76 -6.54 -22.59 -10.63
CA LEU A 76 -5.48 -21.58 -10.78
C LEU A 76 -4.81 -21.60 -12.16
N ALA A 77 -4.55 -22.77 -12.72
CA ALA A 77 -3.90 -22.92 -14.02
C ALA A 77 -4.64 -22.22 -15.16
N GLY A 78 -5.97 -22.11 -15.07
CA GLY A 78 -6.80 -21.43 -16.06
C GLY A 78 -6.70 -19.91 -16.05
N VAL A 79 -6.29 -19.31 -14.93
CA VAL A 79 -6.30 -17.85 -14.74
C VAL A 79 -4.93 -17.25 -14.51
N ILE A 80 -3.92 -18.04 -14.10
CA ILE A 80 -2.58 -17.53 -13.73
C ILE A 80 -1.87 -16.84 -14.92
N GLY A 81 -2.26 -17.15 -16.15
CA GLY A 81 -1.81 -16.45 -17.34
C GLY A 81 -2.17 -14.96 -17.36
N LYS A 82 -3.25 -14.56 -16.69
CA LYS A 82 -3.72 -13.18 -16.55
C LYS A 82 -3.19 -12.46 -15.30
N VAL A 83 -2.29 -13.09 -14.56
CA VAL A 83 -1.74 -12.56 -13.32
C VAL A 83 -0.24 -12.35 -13.48
N GLY A 84 0.23 -11.11 -13.30
CA GLY A 84 1.64 -10.78 -13.13
C GLY A 84 1.95 -10.70 -11.64
N SER A 85 3.13 -11.16 -11.21
CA SER A 85 3.47 -11.05 -9.79
C SER A 85 4.96 -10.88 -9.52
N ILE A 86 5.27 -10.14 -8.46
CA ILE A 86 6.58 -10.10 -7.83
C ILE A 86 6.36 -10.43 -6.35
N VAL A 87 6.99 -11.51 -5.88
CA VAL A 87 6.98 -11.89 -4.47
C VAL A 87 8.40 -11.77 -3.95
N GLU A 88 8.59 -10.91 -2.95
CA GLU A 88 9.89 -10.54 -2.39
C GLU A 88 10.77 -9.78 -3.41
N GLN A 89 11.70 -10.44 -4.09
CA GLN A 89 12.61 -9.80 -5.04
C GLN A 89 12.45 -10.36 -6.46
N PRO A 90 12.62 -9.52 -7.50
CA PRO A 90 12.60 -9.99 -8.88
C PRO A 90 13.73 -11.02 -9.13
N ALA A 91 13.37 -12.18 -9.66
CA ALA A 91 14.31 -13.23 -10.04
C ALA A 91 15.02 -12.88 -11.36
N LEU A 92 16.08 -12.06 -11.29
CA LEU A 92 16.82 -11.55 -12.43
C LEU A 92 18.22 -12.21 -12.52
N PHE A 93 18.72 -12.39 -13.72
CA PHE A 93 20.08 -12.85 -14.00
C PHE A 93 21.04 -11.64 -14.05
N PRO A 94 21.90 -11.43 -13.05
CA PRO A 94 22.67 -10.18 -12.92
C PRO A 94 23.71 -9.96 -14.03
N ARG A 95 24.20 -11.03 -14.65
CA ARG A 95 25.19 -10.96 -15.73
C ARG A 95 24.58 -10.72 -17.11
N PHE A 96 23.27 -10.86 -17.25
CA PHE A 96 22.56 -10.57 -18.50
C PHE A 96 22.06 -9.14 -18.52
N THR A 97 21.80 -8.63 -19.71
CA THR A 97 21.18 -7.32 -19.89
C THR A 97 19.72 -7.34 -19.45
N GLY A 98 19.13 -6.16 -19.20
CA GLY A 98 17.69 -6.04 -18.91
C GLY A 98 16.84 -6.69 -19.99
N ARG A 99 17.12 -6.35 -21.25
CA ARG A 99 16.47 -6.94 -22.43
C ARG A 99 16.60 -8.46 -22.46
N ARG A 100 17.82 -8.99 -22.20
CA ARG A 100 18.04 -10.42 -22.22
C ARG A 100 17.29 -11.17 -21.13
N ASN A 101 17.16 -10.57 -19.95
CA ASN A 101 16.30 -11.09 -18.88
C ASN A 101 14.85 -11.24 -19.35
N LEU A 102 14.27 -10.17 -19.92
CA LEU A 102 12.90 -10.20 -20.42
C LEU A 102 12.73 -11.19 -21.58
N GLN A 103 13.73 -11.33 -22.47
CA GLN A 103 13.70 -12.33 -23.53
C GLN A 103 13.64 -13.77 -23.00
N ILE A 104 14.39 -14.07 -21.93
CA ILE A 104 14.39 -15.41 -21.32
C ILE A 104 13.02 -15.71 -20.72
N LEU A 105 12.47 -14.78 -19.95
CA LEU A 105 11.15 -14.92 -19.32
C LEU A 105 10.03 -14.94 -20.38
N GLY A 106 10.12 -14.07 -21.39
CA GLY A 106 9.14 -13.96 -22.45
C GLY A 106 9.05 -15.21 -23.36
N ARG A 107 10.14 -16.00 -23.48
CA ARG A 107 10.12 -17.25 -24.24
C ARG A 107 9.10 -18.26 -23.71
N ILE A 108 8.93 -18.32 -22.40
CA ILE A 108 7.94 -19.21 -21.76
C ILE A 108 6.52 -18.85 -22.23
N HIS A 109 6.27 -17.57 -22.48
CA HIS A 109 4.96 -17.03 -22.88
C HIS A 109 4.87 -16.71 -24.38
N ARG A 110 5.90 -17.08 -25.19
CA ARG A 110 5.99 -16.78 -26.63
C ARG A 110 5.87 -15.27 -26.95
N VAL A 111 6.40 -14.44 -26.06
CA VAL A 111 6.37 -12.97 -26.20
C VAL A 111 7.38 -12.51 -27.24
N GLY A 112 6.95 -11.67 -28.18
CA GLY A 112 7.79 -11.11 -29.24
C GLY A 112 8.65 -9.92 -28.79
N ARG A 113 9.56 -9.49 -29.69
CA ARG A 113 10.50 -8.38 -29.40
C ARG A 113 9.73 -7.06 -29.17
N SER A 114 8.69 -6.78 -29.93
CA SER A 114 7.88 -5.55 -29.79
C SER A 114 7.25 -5.41 -28.42
N THR A 115 6.74 -6.51 -27.85
CA THR A 115 6.20 -6.52 -26.49
C THR A 115 7.29 -6.24 -25.44
N ILE A 116 8.50 -6.80 -25.63
CA ILE A 116 9.63 -6.56 -24.75
C ILE A 116 10.06 -5.10 -24.81
N ASP A 117 10.13 -4.51 -26.00
CA ASP A 117 10.46 -3.09 -26.18
C ASP A 117 9.38 -2.20 -25.51
N GLY A 118 8.10 -2.52 -25.70
CA GLY A 118 6.99 -1.78 -25.09
C GLY A 118 6.97 -1.84 -23.55
N VAL A 119 7.27 -3.00 -22.94
CA VAL A 119 7.35 -3.07 -21.46
C VAL A 119 8.59 -2.36 -20.93
N LEU A 120 9.72 -2.36 -21.66
CA LEU A 120 10.92 -1.60 -21.28
C LEU A 120 10.66 -0.08 -21.32
N GLU A 121 9.96 0.40 -22.35
CA GLU A 121 9.53 1.79 -22.45
C GLU A 121 8.61 2.18 -21.29
N ARG A 122 7.60 1.37 -21.01
CA ARG A 122 6.64 1.60 -19.93
C ARG A 122 7.31 1.74 -18.55
N VAL A 123 8.34 0.95 -18.28
CA VAL A 123 9.10 1.04 -17.02
C VAL A 123 10.31 1.99 -17.10
N GLN A 124 10.42 2.78 -18.17
CA GLN A 124 11.49 3.76 -18.38
C GLN A 124 12.90 3.16 -18.31
N LEU A 125 13.09 2.00 -18.94
CA LEU A 125 14.36 1.31 -18.99
C LEU A 125 14.87 1.10 -20.42
N SER A 126 14.31 1.74 -21.44
CA SER A 126 14.69 1.57 -22.85
C SER A 126 16.16 1.89 -23.11
N GLU A 127 16.66 3.01 -22.58
CA GLU A 127 18.06 3.45 -22.76
C GLU A 127 19.07 2.56 -22.03
N ARG A 128 18.65 1.90 -20.97
CA ARG A 128 19.46 1.02 -20.14
C ARG A 128 19.22 -0.47 -20.43
N ALA A 129 18.35 -0.77 -21.41
CA ALA A 129 17.89 -2.13 -21.70
C ALA A 129 19.03 -3.12 -22.01
N ASP A 130 20.09 -2.62 -22.63
CA ASP A 130 21.23 -3.42 -23.07
C ASP A 130 22.43 -3.40 -22.11
N ASP A 131 22.28 -2.74 -20.95
CA ASP A 131 23.22 -2.79 -19.84
C ASP A 131 23.00 -4.06 -18.98
N ALA A 132 24.09 -4.57 -18.39
CA ALA A 132 24.02 -5.73 -17.49
C ALA A 132 23.29 -5.36 -16.20
N VAL A 133 22.32 -6.21 -15.76
CA VAL A 133 21.48 -5.95 -14.57
C VAL A 133 22.28 -5.76 -13.28
N ARG A 134 23.50 -6.31 -13.20
CA ARG A 134 24.40 -6.05 -12.05
C ARG A 134 24.75 -4.57 -11.87
N THR A 135 24.65 -3.74 -12.93
CA THR A 135 24.95 -2.30 -12.89
C THR A 135 23.69 -1.46 -12.59
N TYR A 136 22.52 -2.09 -12.49
CA TYR A 136 21.27 -1.42 -12.19
C TYR A 136 21.19 -1.02 -10.71
N SER A 137 20.61 0.15 -10.45
CA SER A 137 20.17 0.52 -9.11
C SER A 137 19.08 -0.45 -8.60
N LEU A 138 18.77 -0.41 -7.33
CA LEU A 138 17.68 -1.23 -6.78
C LEU A 138 16.33 -0.87 -7.43
N GLY A 139 16.04 0.42 -7.62
CA GLY A 139 14.83 0.89 -8.31
C GLY A 139 14.75 0.42 -9.77
N MET A 140 15.86 0.44 -10.52
CA MET A 140 15.91 -0.12 -11.87
C MET A 140 15.63 -1.62 -11.89
N LYS A 141 16.17 -2.38 -10.92
CA LYS A 141 15.89 -3.82 -10.79
C LYS A 141 14.43 -4.08 -10.48
N GLN A 142 13.84 -3.27 -9.61
CA GLN A 142 12.42 -3.37 -9.26
C GLN A 142 11.54 -3.09 -10.48
N ARG A 143 11.82 -2.01 -11.21
CA ARG A 143 11.09 -1.68 -12.45
C ARG A 143 11.25 -2.77 -13.52
N LEU A 144 12.44 -3.35 -13.66
CA LEU A 144 12.64 -4.50 -14.56
C LEU A 144 11.85 -5.74 -14.12
N GLY A 145 11.69 -5.96 -12.81
CA GLY A 145 10.80 -6.99 -12.26
C GLY A 145 9.34 -6.74 -12.63
N ILE A 146 8.87 -5.48 -12.52
CA ILE A 146 7.52 -5.10 -12.96
C ILE A 146 7.37 -5.32 -14.46
N ALA A 147 8.38 -4.95 -15.28
CA ALA A 147 8.38 -5.24 -16.71
C ALA A 147 8.24 -6.74 -17.01
N ALA A 148 8.92 -7.58 -16.24
CA ALA A 148 8.80 -9.04 -16.37
C ALA A 148 7.39 -9.54 -16.01
N ALA A 149 6.77 -8.99 -14.99
CA ALA A 149 5.39 -9.30 -14.61
C ALA A 149 4.37 -8.86 -15.68
N LEU A 150 4.67 -7.77 -16.41
CA LEU A 150 3.83 -7.22 -17.48
C LEU A 150 3.93 -7.96 -18.83
N LEU A 151 4.92 -8.84 -19.03
CA LEU A 151 5.15 -9.53 -20.31
C LEU A 151 3.93 -10.27 -20.87
N LYS A 152 3.04 -10.74 -19.99
CA LYS A 152 1.82 -11.48 -20.37
C LYS A 152 0.60 -10.59 -20.58
N ASP A 153 0.76 -9.28 -20.49
CA ASP A 153 -0.33 -8.31 -20.46
C ASP A 153 -1.42 -8.69 -19.43
N PRO A 154 -1.06 -8.82 -18.15
CA PRO A 154 -1.95 -9.30 -17.11
C PRO A 154 -3.04 -8.27 -16.78
N SER A 155 -4.24 -8.76 -16.45
CA SER A 155 -5.30 -7.91 -15.87
C SER A 155 -5.11 -7.65 -14.37
N VAL A 156 -4.37 -8.54 -13.67
CA VAL A 156 -4.07 -8.41 -12.25
C VAL A 156 -2.56 -8.44 -12.04
N LEU A 157 -2.05 -7.46 -11.30
CA LEU A 157 -0.66 -7.40 -10.82
C LEU A 157 -0.64 -7.54 -9.30
N ILE A 158 0.22 -8.43 -8.80
CA ILE A 158 0.43 -8.63 -7.35
C ILE A 158 1.89 -8.32 -7.04
N LEU A 159 2.11 -7.24 -6.28
CA LEU A 159 3.42 -6.71 -5.96
C LEU A 159 3.65 -6.73 -4.44
N ASP A 160 4.59 -7.56 -4.00
CA ASP A 160 4.93 -7.67 -2.58
C ASP A 160 6.09 -6.71 -2.25
N GLU A 161 5.79 -5.68 -1.42
CA GLU A 161 6.73 -4.66 -0.95
C GLU A 161 7.55 -3.99 -2.09
N PRO A 162 6.94 -3.48 -3.19
CA PRO A 162 7.66 -3.06 -4.38
C PRO A 162 8.56 -1.84 -4.17
N ALA A 163 8.35 -1.03 -3.15
CA ALA A 163 9.16 0.15 -2.83
C ALA A 163 10.22 -0.10 -1.75
N ASN A 164 10.27 -1.32 -1.18
CA ASN A 164 11.13 -1.61 -0.04
C ASN A 164 12.62 -1.45 -0.39
N GLY A 165 13.33 -0.64 0.41
CA GLY A 165 14.76 -0.38 0.28
C GLY A 165 15.15 0.56 -0.87
N LEU A 166 14.19 1.17 -1.55
CA LEU A 166 14.44 2.19 -2.56
C LEU A 166 14.81 3.52 -1.92
N ASP A 167 15.57 4.33 -2.65
CA ASP A 167 15.77 5.74 -2.33
C ASP A 167 14.48 6.55 -2.63
N PRO A 168 14.33 7.78 -2.10
CA PRO A 168 13.13 8.59 -2.30
C PRO A 168 12.74 8.79 -3.77
N ALA A 169 13.69 8.93 -4.68
CA ALA A 169 13.42 9.08 -6.10
C ALA A 169 12.85 7.77 -6.70
N GLY A 170 13.45 6.62 -6.37
CA GLY A 170 12.97 5.32 -6.80
C GLY A 170 11.58 4.97 -6.28
N ILE A 171 11.24 5.40 -5.05
CA ILE A 171 9.89 5.26 -4.50
C ILE A 171 8.88 6.02 -5.36
N VAL A 172 9.17 7.27 -5.70
CA VAL A 172 8.29 8.10 -6.57
C VAL A 172 8.09 7.44 -7.93
N GLU A 173 9.18 6.99 -8.57
CA GLU A 173 9.13 6.34 -9.89
C GLU A 173 8.26 5.06 -9.88
N VAL A 174 8.44 4.20 -8.88
CA VAL A 174 7.65 2.96 -8.74
C VAL A 174 6.19 3.28 -8.44
N ARG A 175 5.91 4.27 -7.59
CA ARG A 175 4.57 4.72 -7.27
C ARG A 175 3.81 5.23 -8.50
N GLU A 176 4.44 6.11 -9.29
CA GLU A 176 3.85 6.64 -10.53
C GLU A 176 3.55 5.52 -11.53
N LEU A 177 4.46 4.57 -11.68
CA LEU A 177 4.25 3.39 -12.51
C LEU A 177 3.04 2.57 -12.04
N ILE A 178 2.92 2.29 -10.74
CA ILE A 178 1.80 1.55 -10.16
C ILE A 178 0.47 2.28 -10.41
N ARG A 179 0.44 3.61 -10.19
CA ARG A 179 -0.76 4.43 -10.44
C ARG A 179 -1.16 4.42 -11.91
N SER A 180 -0.19 4.55 -12.84
CA SER A 180 -0.48 4.49 -14.27
C SER A 180 -1.10 3.15 -14.69
N LEU A 181 -0.59 2.04 -14.13
CA LEU A 181 -1.11 0.70 -14.41
C LEU A 181 -2.54 0.52 -13.89
N GLY A 182 -2.85 1.05 -12.70
CA GLY A 182 -4.21 1.07 -12.17
C GLY A 182 -5.16 1.92 -13.01
N ALA A 183 -4.73 3.11 -13.43
CA ALA A 183 -5.50 4.02 -14.29
C ALA A 183 -5.80 3.44 -15.69
N GLU A 184 -5.00 2.47 -16.17
CA GLU A 184 -5.26 1.73 -17.40
C GLU A 184 -6.33 0.64 -17.24
N GLY A 185 -6.95 0.51 -16.06
CA GLY A 185 -7.98 -0.48 -15.78
C GLY A 185 -7.46 -1.83 -15.27
N ARG A 186 -6.17 -1.95 -14.95
CA ARG A 186 -5.63 -3.16 -14.29
C ARG A 186 -5.92 -3.11 -12.80
N THR A 187 -6.10 -4.27 -12.20
CA THR A 187 -6.05 -4.37 -10.75
C THR A 187 -4.60 -4.52 -10.28
N VAL A 188 -4.10 -3.57 -9.50
CA VAL A 188 -2.75 -3.64 -8.94
C VAL A 188 -2.85 -3.84 -7.42
N PHE A 189 -2.60 -5.06 -6.96
CA PHE A 189 -2.55 -5.40 -5.55
C PHE A 189 -1.14 -5.19 -5.02
N VAL A 190 -0.96 -4.26 -4.09
CA VAL A 190 0.34 -3.85 -3.56
C VAL A 190 0.38 -4.07 -2.06
N SER A 191 1.32 -4.89 -1.57
CA SER A 191 1.59 -4.94 -0.13
C SER A 191 2.61 -3.87 0.26
N SER A 192 2.44 -3.30 1.45
CA SER A 192 3.43 -2.39 2.05
C SER A 192 3.33 -2.39 3.58
N HIS A 193 4.43 -2.05 4.23
CA HIS A 193 4.46 -1.69 5.64
C HIS A 193 4.55 -0.17 5.85
N ILE A 194 4.69 0.61 4.77
CA ILE A 194 4.77 2.07 4.78
C ILE A 194 3.42 2.63 4.39
N LEU A 195 2.66 3.09 5.39
CA LEU A 195 1.26 3.50 5.21
C LEU A 195 1.14 4.78 4.36
N SER A 196 2.06 5.73 4.55
CA SER A 196 2.07 6.99 3.79
C SER A 196 2.27 6.81 2.28
N GLU A 197 3.04 5.79 1.86
CA GLU A 197 3.21 5.48 0.43
C GLU A 197 1.91 4.96 -0.19
N VAL A 198 1.23 4.07 0.53
CA VAL A 198 -0.02 3.48 0.03
C VAL A 198 -1.15 4.51 0.04
N GLN A 199 -1.20 5.41 1.03
CA GLN A 199 -2.13 6.53 1.05
C GLN A 199 -2.06 7.38 -0.22
N GLN A 200 -0.84 7.55 -0.77
CA GLN A 200 -0.61 8.33 -1.98
C GLN A 200 -0.82 7.53 -3.28
N THR A 201 -0.97 6.21 -3.19
CA THR A 201 -0.93 5.32 -4.37
C THR A 201 -2.25 4.58 -4.58
N ALA A 202 -2.89 4.13 -3.51
CA ALA A 202 -4.03 3.22 -3.56
C ALA A 202 -5.37 3.96 -3.59
N ASP A 203 -6.35 3.35 -4.27
CA ASP A 203 -7.75 3.77 -4.26
C ASP A 203 -8.48 3.13 -3.08
N GLN A 204 -8.15 1.88 -2.77
CA GLN A 204 -8.68 1.11 -1.65
C GLN A 204 -7.57 0.45 -0.86
N VAL A 205 -7.82 0.19 0.41
CA VAL A 205 -6.87 -0.43 1.32
C VAL A 205 -7.52 -1.51 2.18
N ALA A 206 -6.70 -2.50 2.57
CA ALA A 206 -6.97 -3.38 3.68
C ALA A 206 -5.80 -3.33 4.65
N ILE A 207 -6.08 -3.08 5.91
CA ILE A 207 -5.11 -3.04 7.00
C ILE A 207 -5.20 -4.37 7.75
N ILE A 208 -4.05 -5.06 7.88
CA ILE A 208 -3.95 -6.31 8.61
C ILE A 208 -2.97 -6.20 9.78
N ALA A 209 -3.29 -6.88 10.86
CA ALA A 209 -2.40 -7.07 12.00
C ALA A 209 -2.51 -8.49 12.53
N ARG A 210 -1.38 -9.12 12.87
CA ARG A 210 -1.31 -10.50 13.41
C ARG A 210 -2.13 -11.54 12.64
N GLY A 211 -2.16 -11.39 11.31
CA GLY A 211 -2.85 -12.31 10.41
C GLY A 211 -4.36 -12.09 10.28
N ARG A 212 -4.93 -11.03 10.86
CA ARG A 212 -6.34 -10.69 10.82
C ARG A 212 -6.58 -9.37 10.09
N LEU A 213 -7.75 -9.24 9.46
CA LEU A 213 -8.21 -7.98 8.90
C LEU A 213 -8.64 -7.05 10.04
N VAL A 214 -8.07 -5.85 10.07
CA VAL A 214 -8.43 -4.77 11.00
C VAL A 214 -9.47 -3.85 10.38
N LYS A 215 -9.20 -3.38 9.14
CA LYS A 215 -10.07 -2.46 8.42
C LYS A 215 -9.87 -2.63 6.92
N ALA A 216 -10.92 -2.47 6.13
CA ALA A 216 -10.83 -2.38 4.66
C ALA A 216 -11.85 -1.37 4.12
N GLY A 217 -11.53 -0.76 2.98
CA GLY A 217 -12.40 0.16 2.26
C GLY A 217 -11.62 1.16 1.41
N PRO A 218 -12.32 2.11 0.77
CA PRO A 218 -11.69 3.24 0.10
C PRO A 218 -10.74 4.00 1.05
N VAL A 219 -9.60 4.45 0.54
CA VAL A 219 -8.59 5.17 1.35
C VAL A 219 -9.22 6.34 2.11
N HIS A 220 -10.04 7.13 1.41
CA HIS A 220 -10.75 8.27 2.00
C HIS A 220 -11.63 7.85 3.19
N ASP A 221 -12.37 6.73 3.08
CA ASP A 221 -13.29 6.28 4.13
C ASP A 221 -12.52 5.72 5.34
N VAL A 222 -11.37 5.09 5.09
CA VAL A 222 -10.50 4.60 6.16
C VAL A 222 -9.86 5.76 6.92
N LEU A 223 -9.43 6.81 6.20
CA LEU A 223 -8.88 8.04 6.78
C LEU A 223 -9.95 8.84 7.56
N SER A 224 -11.15 8.98 7.00
CA SER A 224 -12.25 9.72 7.66
C SER A 224 -12.86 8.99 8.85
N ALA A 225 -12.64 7.67 8.97
CA ALA A 225 -13.02 6.92 10.18
C ALA A 225 -12.11 7.26 11.38
N GLY A 226 -10.84 7.64 11.13
CA GLY A 226 -10.03 8.41 12.07
C GLY A 226 -10.46 9.87 11.92
N ARG A 227 -11.39 10.35 12.71
CA ARG A 227 -11.94 11.71 12.60
C ARG A 227 -10.83 12.72 12.41
N ALA A 228 -10.93 13.57 11.37
CA ALA A 228 -10.26 14.87 11.37
C ALA A 228 -10.70 15.59 12.65
N ARG A 229 -9.88 15.49 13.69
CA ARG A 229 -10.25 15.87 15.05
C ARG A 229 -10.25 17.39 15.24
N GLY A 230 -10.05 18.15 14.16
CA GLY A 230 -10.04 19.58 14.28
C GLY A 230 -9.13 20.32 13.32
N LEU A 231 -8.51 21.36 13.85
CA LEU A 231 -7.59 22.24 13.14
C LEU A 231 -6.25 22.29 13.89
N ILE A 232 -5.17 22.29 13.15
CA ILE A 232 -3.82 22.61 13.68
C ILE A 232 -3.58 24.10 13.46
N VAL A 233 -3.25 24.78 14.55
CA VAL A 233 -3.05 26.23 14.59
C VAL A 233 -1.66 26.53 15.17
N LYS A 234 -0.85 27.35 14.47
CA LYS A 234 0.37 27.91 15.04
C LYS A 234 0.25 29.41 15.20
N VAL A 235 0.69 29.86 16.35
CA VAL A 235 0.71 31.27 16.76
C VAL A 235 2.01 31.57 17.50
N ALA A 236 2.42 32.83 17.54
CA ALA A 236 3.59 33.24 18.31
C ALA A 236 3.36 33.21 19.82
N ASP A 237 2.16 33.61 20.27
CA ASP A 237 1.77 33.62 21.69
C ASP A 237 0.74 32.52 22.00
N VAL A 238 1.25 31.33 22.26
CA VAL A 238 0.46 30.15 22.58
C VAL A 238 -0.40 30.36 23.86
N PRO A 239 0.11 30.93 24.97
CA PRO A 239 -0.68 31.19 26.17
C PRO A 239 -1.85 32.14 25.94
N ALA A 240 -1.66 33.18 25.15
CA ALA A 240 -2.74 34.11 24.80
C ALA A 240 -3.81 33.44 23.92
N ALA A 241 -3.39 32.68 22.92
CA ALA A 241 -4.30 31.95 22.05
C ALA A 241 -5.17 30.94 22.82
N VAL A 242 -4.56 30.15 23.71
CA VAL A 242 -5.31 29.19 24.55
C VAL A 242 -6.41 29.88 25.38
N ARG A 243 -6.09 31.02 25.99
CA ARG A 243 -7.11 31.81 26.75
C ARG A 243 -8.25 32.27 25.88
N LEU A 244 -7.94 32.90 24.74
CA LEU A 244 -8.94 33.42 23.82
C LEU A 244 -9.87 32.33 23.26
N LEU A 245 -9.30 31.18 22.93
CA LEU A 245 -10.07 30.04 22.44
C LEU A 245 -10.91 29.42 23.56
N ALA A 246 -10.40 29.34 24.78
CA ALA A 246 -11.17 28.86 25.94
C ALA A 246 -12.32 29.78 26.27
N ASP A 247 -12.13 31.12 26.27
CA ASP A 247 -13.20 32.12 26.49
C ASP A 247 -14.30 32.02 25.40
N ALA A 248 -13.91 31.65 24.18
CA ALA A 248 -14.87 31.40 23.08
C ALA A 248 -15.47 29.99 23.10
N GLN A 249 -15.22 29.20 24.15
CA GLN A 249 -15.66 27.80 24.29
C GLN A 249 -15.20 26.90 23.15
N ILE A 250 -14.00 27.12 22.64
CA ILE A 250 -13.38 26.29 21.63
C ILE A 250 -12.35 25.37 22.32
N PRO A 251 -12.62 24.06 22.42
CA PRO A 251 -11.70 23.13 23.05
C PRO A 251 -10.35 23.08 22.32
N THR A 252 -9.28 23.23 23.07
CA THR A 252 -7.93 23.34 22.50
C THR A 252 -6.93 22.63 23.37
N VAL A 253 -6.01 21.88 22.73
CA VAL A 253 -4.93 21.16 23.38
C VAL A 253 -3.59 21.65 22.80
N VAL A 254 -2.61 21.94 23.66
CA VAL A 254 -1.25 22.29 23.23
C VAL A 254 -0.52 21.03 22.81
N SER A 255 -0.02 21.00 21.57
CA SER A 255 0.74 19.90 21.00
C SER A 255 2.07 20.44 20.43
N GLY A 256 3.14 20.35 21.22
CA GLY A 256 4.44 20.89 20.85
C GLY A 256 4.42 22.42 20.63
N ASP A 257 4.72 22.87 19.43
CA ASP A 257 4.72 24.27 18.99
C ASP A 257 3.39 24.72 18.36
N ALA A 258 2.38 23.84 18.36
CA ALA A 258 1.07 24.07 17.75
C ALA A 258 -0.09 23.84 18.74
N LEU A 259 -1.26 24.30 18.38
CA LEU A 259 -2.52 24.05 19.05
C LEU A 259 -3.36 23.10 18.22
N SER A 260 -3.83 22.01 18.80
CA SER A 260 -4.89 21.19 18.22
C SER A 260 -6.23 21.74 18.73
N VAL A 261 -7.07 22.21 17.81
CA VAL A 261 -8.35 22.88 18.10
C VAL A 261 -9.47 21.94 17.66
N ASP A 262 -10.33 21.54 18.61
CA ASP A 262 -11.45 20.64 18.34
C ASP A 262 -12.63 21.39 17.70
N LEU A 263 -12.43 21.73 16.41
CA LEU A 263 -13.46 22.34 15.55
C LEU A 263 -13.34 21.76 14.13
N PRO A 264 -14.47 21.44 13.50
CA PRO A 264 -14.46 20.98 12.10
C PRO A 264 -13.75 21.96 11.17
N PRO A 265 -13.05 21.49 10.12
CA PRO A 265 -12.30 22.35 9.20
C PRO A 265 -13.14 23.44 8.51
N ASP A 266 -14.43 23.21 8.28
CA ASP A 266 -15.37 24.18 7.74
C ASP A 266 -15.67 25.36 8.69
N GLN A 267 -15.29 25.24 9.97
CA GLN A 267 -15.38 26.30 10.97
C GLN A 267 -14.04 27.02 11.25
N ALA A 268 -13.04 26.85 10.40
CA ALA A 268 -11.72 27.50 10.54
C ALA A 268 -11.81 29.03 10.67
N GLU A 269 -12.77 29.66 9.99
CA GLU A 269 -13.05 31.10 10.10
C GLU A 269 -13.35 31.54 11.54
N ARG A 270 -14.00 30.70 12.35
CA ARG A 270 -14.32 31.01 13.74
C ARG A 270 -13.05 31.13 14.59
N VAL A 271 -12.08 30.24 14.38
CA VAL A 271 -10.77 30.28 15.05
C VAL A 271 -10.03 31.56 14.69
N THR A 272 -9.95 31.84 13.38
CA THR A 272 -9.26 33.03 12.87
C THR A 272 -9.85 34.32 13.46
N ARG A 273 -11.19 34.43 13.50
CA ARG A 273 -11.90 35.59 14.02
C ARG A 273 -11.65 35.80 15.53
N VAL A 274 -11.70 34.72 16.31
CA VAL A 274 -11.48 34.78 17.77
C VAL A 274 -10.05 35.24 18.09
N LEU A 275 -9.06 34.67 17.42
CA LEU A 275 -7.66 35.01 17.67
C LEU A 275 -7.33 36.44 17.21
N ALA A 276 -7.82 36.87 16.03
CA ALA A 276 -7.62 38.21 15.51
C ALA A 276 -8.26 39.29 16.40
N ALA A 277 -9.41 39.02 17.01
CA ALA A 277 -10.04 39.95 17.96
C ALA A 277 -9.23 40.19 19.23
N GLY A 278 -8.31 39.27 19.57
CA GLY A 278 -7.35 39.41 20.67
C GLY A 278 -5.93 39.78 20.22
N ASP A 279 -5.73 40.30 19.01
CA ASP A 279 -4.46 40.66 18.43
C ASP A 279 -3.45 39.47 18.34
N VAL A 280 -3.95 38.24 18.30
CA VAL A 280 -3.15 37.03 18.07
C VAL A 280 -3.29 36.58 16.63
N TYR A 281 -2.17 36.61 15.87
CA TYR A 281 -2.16 36.29 14.46
C TYR A 281 -1.61 34.89 14.22
N LEU A 282 -2.25 34.18 13.26
CA LEU A 282 -1.88 32.84 12.86
C LEU A 282 -0.63 32.84 11.97
N SER A 283 0.30 31.97 12.23
CA SER A 283 1.40 31.65 11.30
C SER A 283 1.06 30.40 10.44
N GLU A 284 0.18 29.53 10.94
CA GLU A 284 -0.31 28.35 10.23
C GLU A 284 -1.73 28.00 10.68
N LEU A 285 -2.59 27.64 9.74
CA LEU A 285 -3.92 27.07 9.99
C LEU A 285 -4.17 25.97 8.94
N ARG A 286 -4.34 24.74 9.39
CA ARG A 286 -4.65 23.63 8.49
C ARG A 286 -5.56 22.62 9.18
N PRO A 287 -6.31 21.81 8.44
CA PRO A 287 -6.99 20.66 9.00
C PRO A 287 -6.02 19.74 9.74
N ASP A 288 -6.46 19.14 10.84
CA ASP A 288 -5.76 18.03 11.49
C ASP A 288 -6.04 16.77 10.68
N GLU A 289 -5.27 16.59 9.60
CA GLU A 289 -5.42 15.45 8.71
C GLU A 289 -4.91 14.19 9.40
N VAL A 290 -5.79 13.23 9.58
CA VAL A 290 -5.43 11.90 10.09
C VAL A 290 -4.80 11.11 8.94
N ASP A 291 -3.58 10.70 9.11
CA ASP A 291 -2.92 9.79 8.17
C ASP A 291 -3.23 8.31 8.49
N LEU A 292 -2.95 7.42 7.53
CA LEU A 292 -3.16 5.99 7.72
C LEU A 292 -2.34 5.42 8.89
N GLU A 293 -1.23 6.05 9.25
CA GLU A 293 -0.37 5.62 10.36
C GLU A 293 -1.06 5.86 11.70
N THR A 294 -1.66 7.03 11.88
CA THR A 294 -2.46 7.36 13.07
C THR A 294 -3.67 6.44 13.19
N VAL A 295 -4.40 6.22 12.09
CA VAL A 295 -5.55 5.28 12.06
C VAL A 295 -5.10 3.88 12.43
N PHE A 296 -3.99 3.41 11.86
CA PHE A 296 -3.44 2.09 12.18
C PHE A 296 -3.10 1.96 13.66
N LEU A 297 -2.41 2.94 14.24
CA LEU A 297 -2.02 2.92 15.65
C LEU A 297 -3.25 2.93 16.59
N GLU A 298 -4.29 3.67 16.25
CA GLU A 298 -5.54 3.69 17.02
C GLU A 298 -6.25 2.33 16.96
N LEU A 299 -6.47 1.80 15.76
CA LEU A 299 -7.17 0.53 15.56
C LEU A 299 -6.43 -0.67 16.20
N THR A 300 -5.10 -0.63 16.20
CA THR A 300 -4.30 -1.73 16.79
C THR A 300 -4.18 -1.65 18.30
N LYS A 301 -4.31 -0.45 18.90
CA LYS A 301 -4.35 -0.27 20.37
C LYS A 301 -5.63 -0.85 20.97
N ASP A 302 -6.79 -0.54 20.38
CA ASP A 302 -8.11 -0.94 20.89
C ASP A 302 -8.31 -2.46 20.86
N GLU A 303 -7.66 -3.16 19.92
CA GLU A 303 -7.74 -4.63 19.81
C GLU A 303 -6.66 -5.37 20.61
N GLY A 304 -5.84 -4.67 21.42
CA GLY A 304 -4.69 -5.27 22.10
C GLY A 304 -3.62 -5.79 21.12
N LEU A 305 -3.64 -5.27 19.89
CA LEU A 305 -2.79 -5.67 18.76
C LEU A 305 -1.56 -4.76 18.60
N GLY A 306 -1.30 -3.86 19.54
CA GLY A 306 -0.13 -2.98 19.58
C GLY A 306 1.20 -3.74 19.43
N PRO A 307 2.31 -3.05 19.08
CA PRO A 307 3.60 -3.65 18.76
C PRO A 307 4.18 -4.51 19.85
#